data_b0a2895d27b46b871cb5e89e9a184a97
#
_entry.id   b0a2895d27b46b871cb5e89e9a184a97
#
_cell.length_a   1.000
_cell.length_b   1.000
_cell.length_c   1.000
_cell.angle_alpha   90.00
_cell.angle_beta   90.00
_cell.angle_gamma   90.00
#
_symmetry.space_group_name_H-M   'P 1'
#
loop_
_entity.id
_entity.type
_entity.pdbx_description
1 polymer ?
#
loop_
_entity_poly.entity_id
_entity_poly.type
_entity_poly.pdbx_seq_one_letter_code
_entity_poly.pdbx_strand_id
1 'polypeptide(L)' 'ENGFPRRLQTLREKRRLSRRTLAELCGLSGNMIGMYERGEKAPSVDALVRLADYFGVSTDYLLGRKNFSSEHPRCD' A
#
# COMPACT_ATOMS: atom_id res chain seq x y z
N GLU A 1 -3.90 14.60 -3.66
CA GLU A 1 -3.47 14.10 -2.43
C GLU A 1 -2.65 12.85 -2.51
N ASN A 2 -1.51 12.85 -1.91
CA ASN A 2 -0.56 11.78 -2.09
C ASN A 2 -0.27 10.99 -0.84
N GLY A 3 -1.17 11.02 0.11
CA GLY A 3 -0.95 10.28 1.34
C GLY A 3 -1.16 8.80 1.18
N PHE A 4 -0.90 8.06 2.23
CA PHE A 4 -1.00 6.61 2.20
C PHE A 4 -2.35 6.11 1.68
N PRO A 5 -3.49 6.62 2.16
CA PRO A 5 -4.76 6.08 1.68
C PRO A 5 -4.91 6.20 0.18
N ARG A 6 -4.53 7.35 -0.37
CA ARG A 6 -4.68 7.58 -1.78
C ARG A 6 -3.70 6.76 -2.60
N ARG A 7 -2.46 6.66 -2.13
CA ARG A 7 -1.48 5.89 -2.85
C ARG A 7 -1.83 4.41 -2.88
N LEU A 8 -2.31 3.91 -1.75
CA LEU A 8 -2.73 2.52 -1.69
C LEU A 8 -3.86 2.26 -2.68
N GLN A 9 -4.85 3.13 -2.69
CA GLN A 9 -5.96 2.95 -3.60
C GLN A 9 -5.50 3.00 -5.06
N THR A 10 -4.64 3.94 -5.39
CA THR A 10 -4.15 4.08 -6.76
C THR A 10 -3.38 2.84 -7.19
N LEU A 11 -2.50 2.33 -6.34
CA LEU A 11 -1.73 1.14 -6.68
C LEU A 11 -2.64 -0.07 -6.84
N ARG A 12 -3.62 -0.20 -5.98
CA ARG A 12 -4.55 -1.31 -6.06
C ARG A 12 -5.35 -1.26 -7.35
N GLU A 13 -5.87 -0.09 -7.67
CA GLU A 13 -6.70 0.06 -8.86
C GLU A 13 -5.91 -0.15 -10.14
N LYS A 14 -4.66 0.24 -10.14
CA LYS A 14 -3.83 0.00 -11.30
C LYS A 14 -3.68 -1.48 -11.60
N ARG A 15 -3.73 -2.30 -10.59
CA ARG A 15 -3.63 -3.74 -10.78
C ARG A 15 -5.00 -4.40 -10.86
N ARG A 16 -6.05 -3.62 -10.84
CA ARG A 16 -7.41 -4.11 -10.98
C ARG A 16 -7.76 -5.12 -9.90
N LEU A 17 -7.30 -4.87 -8.70
CA LEU A 17 -7.58 -5.75 -7.57
C LEU A 17 -8.71 -5.20 -6.73
N SER A 18 -9.55 -6.09 -6.23
CA SER A 18 -10.52 -5.67 -5.24
C SER A 18 -9.80 -5.50 -3.91
N ARG A 19 -10.41 -4.81 -2.98
CA ARG A 19 -9.84 -4.65 -1.65
C ARG A 19 -9.66 -6.00 -0.98
N ARG A 20 -10.63 -6.87 -1.13
CA ARG A 20 -10.56 -8.17 -0.51
C ARG A 20 -9.42 -9.00 -1.08
N THR A 21 -9.29 -8.99 -2.40
CA THR A 21 -8.23 -9.76 -3.02
C THR A 21 -6.86 -9.26 -2.60
N LEU A 22 -6.68 -7.95 -2.55
CA LEU A 22 -5.41 -7.42 -2.11
C LEU A 22 -5.13 -7.82 -0.66
N ALA A 23 -6.12 -7.76 0.20
CA ALA A 23 -5.93 -8.17 1.58
C ALA A 23 -5.51 -9.62 1.66
N GLU A 24 -6.12 -10.48 0.88
CA GLU A 24 -5.75 -11.89 0.87
C GLU A 24 -4.34 -12.10 0.39
N LEU A 25 -3.95 -11.41 -0.66
CA LEU A 25 -2.61 -11.56 -1.20
C LEU A 25 -1.53 -11.08 -0.24
N CYS A 26 -1.86 -10.12 0.59
CA CYS A 26 -0.90 -9.58 1.54
C CYS A 26 -1.03 -10.17 2.93
N GLY A 27 -1.93 -11.11 3.12
CA GLY A 27 -2.09 -11.72 4.43
C GLY A 27 -2.74 -10.82 5.45
N LEU A 28 -3.62 -9.92 5.01
CA LEU A 28 -4.32 -8.99 5.89
C LEU A 28 -5.78 -9.37 5.95
N SER A 29 -6.49 -8.89 6.96
CA SER A 29 -7.90 -9.20 7.06
C SER A 29 -8.67 -8.46 5.99
N GLY A 30 -9.83 -8.99 5.62
CA GLY A 30 -10.56 -8.52 4.47
C GLY A 30 -11.04 -7.09 4.55
N ASN A 31 -11.25 -6.55 5.74
CA ASN A 31 -11.70 -5.17 5.89
C ASN A 31 -10.58 -4.18 5.94
N MET A 32 -9.34 -4.61 6.12
CA MET A 32 -8.25 -3.68 6.42
C MET A 32 -7.94 -2.73 5.29
N ILE A 33 -7.96 -3.24 4.06
CA ILE A 33 -7.62 -2.38 2.93
C ILE A 33 -8.62 -1.22 2.83
N GLY A 34 -9.89 -1.51 3.00
CA GLY A 34 -10.88 -0.44 2.96
C GLY A 34 -10.68 0.58 4.06
N MET A 35 -10.34 0.12 5.26
CA MET A 35 -10.10 1.04 6.36
C MET A 35 -8.88 1.91 6.09
N TYR A 36 -7.84 1.34 5.51
CA TYR A 36 -6.67 2.12 5.15
C TYR A 36 -7.02 3.17 4.09
N GLU A 37 -7.79 2.77 3.09
CA GLU A 37 -8.11 3.68 1.99
C GLU A 37 -9.03 4.81 2.42
N ARG A 38 -9.84 4.57 3.44
CA ARG A 38 -10.71 5.63 3.95
C ARG A 38 -10.01 6.48 5.02
N GLY A 39 -8.79 6.13 5.35
CA GLY A 39 -8.07 6.88 6.38
C GLY A 39 -8.54 6.59 7.77
N GLU A 40 -9.25 5.50 7.96
CA GLU A 40 -9.81 5.17 9.27
C GLU A 40 -8.80 4.46 10.16
N LYS A 41 -7.76 3.91 9.58
CA LYS A 41 -6.78 3.17 10.35
C LYS A 41 -5.42 3.31 9.70
N ALA A 42 -4.40 3.53 10.50
CA ALA A 42 -3.04 3.58 9.99
C ALA A 42 -2.49 2.16 9.91
N PRO A 43 -1.62 1.88 8.95
CA PRO A 43 -1.07 0.54 8.85
C PRO A 43 -0.04 0.29 9.94
N SER A 44 0.01 -0.94 10.42
CA SER A 44 1.11 -1.33 11.28
C SER A 44 2.37 -1.41 10.42
N VAL A 45 3.52 -1.46 11.07
CA VAL A 45 4.78 -1.59 10.32
C VAL A 45 4.73 -2.86 9.48
N ASP A 46 4.24 -3.94 10.03
CA ASP A 46 4.17 -5.20 9.29
C ASP A 46 3.27 -5.07 8.07
N ALA A 47 2.10 -4.48 8.23
CA ALA A 47 1.18 -4.32 7.10
C ALA A 47 1.78 -3.41 6.04
N LEU A 48 2.44 -2.35 6.46
CA LEU A 48 3.05 -1.41 5.54
C LEU A 48 4.12 -2.11 4.70
N VAL A 49 4.96 -2.91 5.35
CA VAL A 49 6.02 -3.61 4.64
C VAL A 49 5.43 -4.62 3.66
N ARG A 50 4.41 -5.35 4.08
CA ARG A 50 3.79 -6.33 3.19
C ARG A 50 3.19 -5.68 1.96
N LEU A 51 2.53 -4.55 2.14
CA LEU A 51 1.94 -3.85 1.01
C LEU A 51 3.01 -3.27 0.09
N ALA A 52 4.04 -2.68 0.66
CA ALA A 52 5.11 -2.11 -0.15
C ALA A 52 5.81 -3.20 -0.95
N ASP A 53 6.07 -4.33 -0.31
CA ASP A 53 6.71 -5.45 -1.01
C ASP A 53 5.84 -5.98 -2.13
N TYR A 54 4.55 -6.09 -1.89
CA TYR A 54 3.65 -6.61 -2.90
C TYR A 54 3.65 -5.72 -4.13
N PHE A 55 3.60 -4.41 -3.92
CA PHE A 55 3.55 -3.48 -5.04
C PHE A 55 4.93 -3.15 -5.60
N GLY A 56 6.00 -3.59 -4.95
CA GLY A 56 7.34 -3.31 -5.43
C GLY A 56 7.74 -1.86 -5.29
N VAL A 57 7.25 -1.19 -4.25
CA VAL A 57 7.58 0.21 -4.00
C VAL A 57 8.18 0.32 -2.62
N SER A 58 8.81 1.46 -2.35
CA SER A 58 9.35 1.67 -1.02
C SER A 58 8.24 2.03 -0.06
N THR A 59 8.47 1.82 1.22
CA THR A 59 7.51 2.26 2.23
C THR A 59 7.39 3.77 2.23
N ASP A 60 8.46 4.49 1.91
CA ASP A 60 8.39 5.94 1.82
C ASP A 60 7.44 6.38 0.72
N TYR A 61 7.50 5.73 -0.42
CA TYR A 61 6.58 6.08 -1.48
C TYR A 61 5.15 5.78 -1.07
N LEU A 62 4.94 4.62 -0.47
CA LEU A 62 3.60 4.23 -0.07
C LEU A 62 3.03 5.17 0.98
N LEU A 63 3.88 5.69 1.85
CA LEU A 63 3.43 6.64 2.86
C LEU A 63 3.26 8.05 2.33
N GLY A 64 3.60 8.27 1.08
CA GLY A 64 3.48 9.60 0.50
C GLY A 64 4.66 10.50 0.77
N ARG A 65 5.78 9.93 1.21
CA ARG A 65 6.97 10.73 1.50
C ARG A 65 7.83 10.96 0.29
N LYS A 66 7.61 10.20 -0.79
CA LYS A 66 8.29 10.40 -2.05
C LYS A 66 7.28 10.52 -3.14
N ASN A 67 7.63 11.26 -4.18
CA ASN A 67 6.68 11.49 -5.26
C ASN A 67 6.82 10.52 -6.40
N PHE A 68 7.81 9.63 -6.38
CA PHE A 68 7.98 8.71 -7.47
C PHE A 68 8.15 7.32 -6.90
N SER A 69 7.74 6.36 -7.67
CA SER A 69 7.86 4.99 -7.28
C SER A 69 9.30 4.59 -7.29
N SER A 70 9.75 3.94 -6.26
CA SER A 70 11.12 3.57 -6.18
C SER A 70 11.24 2.15 -6.51
N GLU A 71 11.17 1.84 -7.77
CA GLU A 71 11.26 0.49 -8.14
C GLU A 71 12.60 -0.01 -8.26
N HIS A 72 13.58 0.87 -8.24
CA HIS A 72 14.94 0.39 -8.32
C HIS A 72 15.27 -0.26 -7.02
N PRO A 73 16.19 -1.13 -7.01
CA PRO A 73 16.59 -1.82 -5.82
C PRO A 73 17.04 -0.82 -4.81
N ARG A 74 16.75 -1.07 -3.61
CA ARG A 74 17.21 -0.26 -2.57
C ARG A 74 18.62 -0.34 -2.50
N CYS A 75 19.23 0.67 -2.46
CA CYS A 75 20.61 0.64 -2.39
C CYS A 75 21.00 0.41 -1.10
N ASP A 76 20.32 -0.08 -0.34
CA ASP A 76 20.75 -0.29 0.94
C ASP A 76 21.40 -1.36 1.17
#